data_e7e27cdfa42a8449164f5a12d4f1abd6
#
_entry.id   e7e27cdfa42a8449164f5a12d4f1abd6
#
_cell.length_a   1.000
_cell.length_b   1.000
_cell.length_c   1.000
_cell.angle_alpha   90.00
_cell.angle_beta   90.00
_cell.angle_gamma   90.00
#
_symmetry.space_group_name_H-M   'P 1'
#
loop_
_entity.id
_entity.type
_entity.pdbx_description
1 polymer ?
#
loop_
_entity_poly.entity_id
_entity_poly.type
_entity_poly.pdbx_seq_one_letter_code
_entity_poly.pdbx_strand_id
1 'polypeptide(L)'
;HIFERLFSVFAHITHGYVVNFVEKPDTVTDNMVEVSPTVGYAVPRIWEKYASATTIRMSDATWFKRLVFSLALSVGKKRADRIMNFQPLPVYLRLMFGLAHFAVLRKLKKRMGLDRIRIAYSGAAPIAPDVLHYFQSIGVNLVEGYGQTEGTGVTCISKADRVKFGKVGPPLHGAQVF
;
A
#
# COMPACT_ATOMS: atom_id res chain seq x y z
N HIS A 1 3.75 2.49 21.46
CA HIS A 1 4.52 1.46 20.77
C HIS A 1 5.73 2.06 20.08
N ILE A 2 6.87 1.35 20.02
CA ILE A 2 8.13 1.87 19.47
C ILE A 2 7.97 2.35 18.02
N PHE A 3 7.22 1.64 17.21
CA PHE A 3 7.00 1.96 15.81
C PHE A 3 6.30 3.30 15.63
N GLU A 4 5.29 3.56 16.42
CA GLU A 4 4.57 4.82 16.43
C GLU A 4 5.51 5.97 16.82
N ARG A 5 6.33 5.80 17.88
CA ARG A 5 7.35 6.79 18.27
C ARG A 5 8.37 7.06 17.16
N LEU A 6 8.79 6.01 16.45
CA LEU A 6 9.74 6.16 15.36
C LEU A 6 9.20 7.09 14.26
N PHE A 7 7.96 6.88 13.83
CA PHE A 7 7.38 7.65 12.73
C PHE A 7 6.77 8.97 13.20
N SER A 8 6.05 9.00 14.31
CA SER A 8 5.32 10.20 14.73
C SER A 8 6.18 11.21 15.48
N VAL A 9 7.27 10.77 16.12
CA VAL A 9 8.14 11.67 16.89
C VAL A 9 9.48 11.84 16.18
N PHE A 10 10.30 10.77 16.14
CA PHE A 10 11.69 10.91 15.65
C PHE A 10 11.76 11.30 14.18
N ALA A 11 11.04 10.61 13.32
CA ALA A 11 11.06 10.92 11.90
C ALA A 11 10.35 12.25 11.59
N HIS A 12 9.32 12.64 12.35
CA HIS A 12 8.69 13.94 12.25
C HIS A 12 9.67 15.07 12.57
N ILE A 13 10.40 14.98 13.68
CA ILE A 13 11.39 15.98 14.10
C ILE A 13 12.49 16.13 13.06
N THR A 14 12.96 15.02 12.47
CA THR A 14 14.06 15.02 11.51
C THR A 14 13.66 15.46 10.09
N HIS A 15 12.43 15.22 9.69
CA HIS A 15 11.97 15.46 8.29
C HIS A 15 10.89 16.53 8.16
N GLY A 16 10.32 17.03 9.25
CA GLY A 16 9.37 18.15 9.25
C GLY A 16 8.02 17.89 8.59
N TYR A 17 7.57 16.63 8.47
CA TYR A 17 6.26 16.34 7.89
C TYR A 17 5.13 16.44 8.91
N VAL A 18 3.90 16.62 8.43
CA VAL A 18 2.72 16.68 9.29
C VAL A 18 2.27 15.25 9.62
N VAL A 19 2.09 14.98 10.91
CA VAL A 19 1.57 13.71 11.40
C VAL A 19 0.06 13.84 11.63
N ASN A 20 -0.69 12.91 11.08
CA ASN A 20 -2.13 12.80 11.30
C ASN A 20 -2.42 11.45 11.96
N PHE A 21 -3.10 11.49 13.09
CA PHE A 21 -3.52 10.32 13.83
C PHE A 21 -4.97 9.97 13.49
N VAL A 22 -5.25 8.68 13.45
CA VAL A 22 -6.61 8.18 13.33
C VAL A 22 -7.30 8.29 14.68
N GLU A 23 -8.52 8.79 14.71
CA GLU A 23 -9.28 8.92 15.97
C GLU A 23 -9.59 7.57 16.61
N LYS A 24 -10.10 6.63 15.80
CA LYS A 24 -10.50 5.29 16.24
C LYS A 24 -10.26 4.28 15.11
N PRO A 25 -10.05 2.99 15.44
CA PRO A 25 -9.88 1.95 14.42
C PRO A 25 -11.05 1.84 13.43
N ASP A 26 -12.25 2.20 13.84
CA ASP A 26 -13.45 2.12 12.99
C ASP A 26 -13.57 3.30 12.02
N THR A 27 -13.03 4.47 12.38
CA THR A 27 -13.06 5.68 11.55
C THR A 27 -11.87 5.80 10.58
N VAL A 28 -10.97 4.84 10.57
CA VAL A 28 -9.76 4.83 9.71
C VAL A 28 -10.09 5.17 8.25
N THR A 29 -11.13 4.58 7.68
CA THR A 29 -11.49 4.80 6.28
C THR A 29 -11.92 6.24 6.00
N ASP A 30 -12.65 6.86 6.90
CA ASP A 30 -13.15 8.21 6.77
C ASP A 30 -12.03 9.24 7.00
N ASN A 31 -11.23 9.05 8.04
CA ASN A 31 -10.05 9.88 8.28
C ASN A 31 -9.02 9.81 7.12
N MET A 32 -8.83 8.63 6.52
CA MET A 32 -7.95 8.51 5.35
C MET A 32 -8.46 9.27 4.14
N VAL A 33 -9.78 9.30 3.91
CA VAL A 33 -10.38 10.10 2.83
C VAL A 33 -10.23 11.60 3.10
N GLU A 34 -10.42 12.02 4.33
CA GLU A 34 -10.31 13.42 4.75
C GLU A 34 -8.88 13.94 4.58
N VAL A 35 -7.91 13.19 5.09
CA VAL A 35 -6.49 13.61 5.10
C VAL A 35 -5.82 13.37 3.75
N SER A 36 -6.15 12.30 3.05
CA SER A 36 -5.46 11.84 1.83
C SER A 36 -3.92 11.88 1.97
N PRO A 37 -3.33 11.05 2.85
CA PRO A 37 -1.93 11.16 3.22
C PRO A 37 -1.00 10.83 2.04
N THR A 38 0.22 11.36 2.08
CA THR A 38 1.27 11.04 1.10
C THR A 38 2.09 9.81 1.47
N VAL A 39 2.16 9.52 2.77
CA VAL A 39 2.78 8.31 3.32
C VAL A 39 1.80 7.73 4.34
N GLY A 40 1.59 6.43 4.28
CA GLY A 40 0.70 5.73 5.20
C GLY A 40 1.41 4.58 5.90
N TYR A 41 1.07 4.37 7.16
CA TYR A 41 1.47 3.19 7.91
C TYR A 41 0.26 2.59 8.62
N ALA A 42 0.09 1.29 8.49
CA ALA A 42 -0.91 0.56 9.24
C ALA A 42 -0.51 -0.92 9.43
N VAL A 43 -1.15 -1.55 10.40
CA VAL A 43 -1.04 -3.01 10.58
C VAL A 43 -1.80 -3.74 9.45
N PRO A 44 -1.46 -5.02 9.15
CA PRO A 44 -2.05 -5.78 8.06
C PRO A 44 -3.58 -5.77 8.04
N ARG A 45 -4.20 -5.94 9.20
CA ARG A 45 -5.67 -5.96 9.35
C ARG A 45 -6.37 -4.72 8.77
N ILE A 46 -5.74 -3.56 8.83
CA ILE A 46 -6.29 -2.33 8.25
C ILE A 46 -6.28 -2.42 6.72
N TRP A 47 -5.17 -2.88 6.13
CA TRP A 47 -5.06 -3.06 4.68
C TRP A 47 -6.03 -4.11 4.15
N GLU A 48 -6.19 -5.22 4.88
CA GLU A 48 -7.19 -6.26 4.58
C GLU A 48 -8.62 -5.71 4.60
N LYS A 49 -8.96 -4.90 5.61
CA LYS A 49 -10.25 -4.20 5.70
C LYS A 49 -10.51 -3.31 4.48
N TYR A 50 -9.48 -2.57 4.03
CA TYR A 50 -9.57 -1.75 2.82
C TYR A 50 -9.81 -2.58 1.55
N ALA A 51 -9.05 -3.65 1.35
CA ALA A 51 -9.19 -4.53 0.20
C ALA A 51 -10.59 -5.18 0.18
N SER A 52 -11.05 -5.70 1.32
CA SER A 52 -12.37 -6.31 1.46
C SER A 52 -13.50 -5.31 1.23
N ALA A 53 -13.43 -4.11 1.80
CA ALA A 53 -14.43 -3.05 1.61
C ALA A 53 -14.58 -2.67 0.15
N THR A 54 -13.48 -2.65 -0.61
CA THR A 54 -13.54 -2.37 -2.05
C THR A 54 -14.23 -3.50 -2.81
N THR A 55 -13.91 -4.74 -2.48
CA THR A 55 -14.52 -5.92 -3.11
C THR A 55 -16.03 -5.95 -2.88
N ILE A 56 -16.48 -5.70 -1.65
CA ILE A 56 -17.90 -5.64 -1.30
C ILE A 56 -18.60 -4.51 -2.07
N ARG A 57 -18.05 -3.30 -2.07
CA ARG A 57 -18.62 -2.17 -2.83
C ARG A 57 -18.72 -2.44 -4.33
N MET A 58 -17.81 -3.25 -4.87
CA MET A 58 -17.85 -3.61 -6.28
C MET A 58 -18.86 -4.74 -6.57
N SER A 59 -19.19 -5.61 -5.61
CA SER A 59 -20.26 -6.61 -5.78
C SER A 59 -21.64 -5.96 -5.94
N ASP A 60 -21.85 -4.81 -5.30
CA ASP A 60 -23.10 -4.04 -5.37
C ASP A 60 -23.16 -3.08 -6.57
N ALA A 61 -22.09 -2.99 -7.35
CA ALA A 61 -22.03 -2.13 -8.51
C ALA A 61 -22.78 -2.72 -9.71
N THR A 62 -23.21 -1.85 -10.65
CA THR A 62 -23.82 -2.29 -11.91
C THR A 62 -22.87 -3.20 -12.69
N TRP A 63 -23.41 -4.10 -13.50
CA TRP A 63 -22.63 -5.05 -14.29
C TRP A 63 -21.53 -4.39 -15.13
N PHE A 64 -21.83 -3.23 -15.73
CA PHE A 64 -20.87 -2.48 -16.53
C PHE A 64 -19.69 -1.97 -15.70
N LYS A 65 -19.97 -1.40 -14.51
CA LYS A 65 -18.91 -0.95 -13.59
C LYS A 65 -18.03 -2.11 -13.12
N ARG A 66 -18.64 -3.28 -12.84
CA ARG A 66 -17.92 -4.50 -12.49
C ARG A 66 -17.00 -4.96 -13.61
N LEU A 67 -17.50 -4.97 -14.85
CA LEU A 67 -16.73 -5.36 -16.03
C LEU A 67 -15.52 -4.44 -16.22
N VAL A 68 -15.72 -3.12 -16.23
CA VAL A 68 -14.64 -2.15 -16.42
C VAL A 68 -13.62 -2.20 -15.28
N PHE A 69 -14.08 -2.39 -14.05
CA PHE A 69 -13.18 -2.57 -12.90
C PHE A 69 -12.37 -3.87 -13.01
N SER A 70 -12.98 -4.99 -13.39
CA SER A 70 -12.28 -6.27 -13.54
C SER A 70 -11.22 -6.22 -14.64
N LEU A 71 -11.49 -5.55 -15.75
CA LEU A 71 -10.51 -5.30 -16.81
C LEU A 71 -9.35 -4.43 -16.32
N ALA A 72 -9.65 -3.32 -15.63
CA ALA A 72 -8.63 -2.46 -15.06
C ALA A 72 -7.76 -3.21 -14.04
N LEU A 73 -8.37 -4.02 -13.18
CA LEU A 73 -7.67 -4.83 -12.20
C LEU A 73 -6.81 -5.93 -12.86
N SER A 74 -7.29 -6.55 -13.93
CA SER A 74 -6.52 -7.55 -14.70
C SER A 74 -5.24 -6.95 -15.29
N VAL A 75 -5.33 -5.75 -15.86
CA VAL A 75 -4.15 -5.02 -16.35
C VAL A 75 -3.21 -4.68 -15.19
N GLY A 76 -3.77 -4.24 -14.06
CA GLY A 76 -3.02 -3.95 -12.85
C GLY A 76 -2.30 -5.17 -12.28
N LYS A 77 -2.94 -6.33 -12.24
CA LYS A 77 -2.35 -7.61 -11.80
C LYS A 77 -1.16 -8.00 -12.67
N LYS A 78 -1.32 -7.98 -14.01
CA LYS A 78 -0.22 -8.26 -14.95
C LYS A 78 0.97 -7.32 -14.75
N ARG A 79 0.71 -6.05 -14.41
CA ARG A 79 1.77 -5.07 -14.06
C ARG A 79 2.44 -5.45 -12.74
N ALA A 80 1.65 -5.76 -11.71
CA ALA A 80 2.14 -6.16 -10.40
C ALA A 80 3.03 -7.41 -10.49
N ASP A 81 2.59 -8.45 -11.21
CA ASP A 81 3.36 -9.68 -11.43
C ASP A 81 4.74 -9.41 -12.04
N ARG A 82 4.82 -8.51 -13.02
CA ARG A 82 6.11 -8.16 -13.64
C ARG A 82 7.02 -7.40 -12.69
N ILE A 83 6.47 -6.45 -11.92
CA ILE A 83 7.24 -5.71 -10.92
C ILE A 83 7.82 -6.66 -9.87
N MET A 84 7.02 -7.60 -9.39
CA MET A 84 7.44 -8.60 -8.40
C MET A 84 8.53 -9.55 -8.90
N ASN A 85 8.47 -9.90 -10.17
CA ASN A 85 9.46 -10.75 -10.81
C ASN A 85 10.65 -9.97 -11.36
N PHE A 86 10.76 -8.67 -11.05
CA PHE A 86 11.82 -7.77 -11.55
C PHE A 86 11.93 -7.75 -13.08
N GLN A 87 10.81 -7.97 -13.77
CA GLN A 87 10.76 -7.99 -15.22
C GLN A 87 10.50 -6.58 -15.77
N PRO A 88 11.09 -6.22 -16.91
CA PRO A 88 10.83 -4.93 -17.54
C PRO A 88 9.36 -4.83 -17.95
N LEU A 89 8.77 -3.65 -17.72
CA LEU A 89 7.39 -3.36 -18.09
C LEU A 89 7.36 -2.96 -19.58
N PRO A 90 6.71 -3.75 -20.46
CA PRO A 90 6.56 -3.40 -21.86
C PRO A 90 5.70 -2.12 -22.02
N VAL A 91 5.99 -1.36 -23.07
CA VAL A 91 5.34 -0.04 -23.31
C VAL A 91 3.82 -0.16 -23.38
N TYR A 92 3.30 -1.19 -24.05
CA TYR A 92 1.85 -1.40 -24.14
C TYR A 92 1.20 -1.56 -22.76
N LEU A 93 1.84 -2.28 -21.83
CA LEU A 93 1.30 -2.49 -20.49
C LEU A 93 1.33 -1.21 -19.67
N ARG A 94 2.34 -0.35 -19.87
CA ARG A 94 2.38 0.99 -19.25
C ARG A 94 1.22 1.86 -19.74
N LEU A 95 0.97 1.87 -21.05
CA LEU A 95 -0.14 2.62 -21.65
C LEU A 95 -1.50 2.09 -21.19
N MET A 96 -1.71 0.78 -21.24
CA MET A 96 -2.96 0.16 -20.76
C MET A 96 -3.20 0.44 -19.28
N PHE A 97 -2.17 0.35 -18.45
CA PHE A 97 -2.30 0.70 -17.03
C PHE A 97 -2.57 2.19 -16.83
N GLY A 98 -1.97 3.07 -17.61
CA GLY A 98 -2.27 4.51 -17.61
C GLY A 98 -3.74 4.80 -17.92
N LEU A 99 -4.30 4.17 -18.94
CA LEU A 99 -5.72 4.26 -19.29
C LEU A 99 -6.61 3.71 -18.18
N ALA A 100 -6.32 2.53 -17.66
CA ALA A 100 -7.06 1.90 -16.55
C ALA A 100 -6.99 2.78 -15.28
N HIS A 101 -5.82 3.37 -15.01
CA HIS A 101 -5.63 4.27 -13.89
C HIS A 101 -6.51 5.52 -14.03
N PHE A 102 -6.49 6.18 -15.16
CA PHE A 102 -7.25 7.40 -15.38
C PHE A 102 -8.78 7.13 -15.38
N ALA A 103 -9.21 6.06 -16.04
CA ALA A 103 -10.65 5.74 -16.17
C ALA A 103 -11.27 5.28 -14.84
N VAL A 104 -10.56 4.43 -14.07
CA VAL A 104 -11.15 3.72 -12.93
C VAL A 104 -10.34 3.86 -11.65
N LEU A 105 -9.03 3.49 -11.70
CA LEU A 105 -8.25 3.29 -10.47
C LEU A 105 -8.00 4.59 -9.71
N ARG A 106 -7.88 5.71 -10.41
CA ARG A 106 -7.76 7.04 -9.79
C ARG A 106 -8.97 7.39 -8.94
N LYS A 107 -10.19 7.14 -9.47
CA LYS A 107 -11.45 7.39 -8.73
C LYS A 107 -11.58 6.46 -7.54
N LEU A 108 -11.17 5.20 -7.71
CA LEU A 108 -11.14 4.23 -6.62
C LEU A 108 -10.19 4.68 -5.51
N LYS A 109 -8.93 5.00 -5.84
CA LYS A 109 -7.95 5.49 -4.87
C LYS A 109 -8.42 6.75 -4.14
N LYS A 110 -9.04 7.70 -4.85
CA LYS A 110 -9.60 8.91 -4.23
C LYS A 110 -10.69 8.57 -3.20
N ARG A 111 -11.57 7.60 -3.50
CA ARG A 111 -12.60 7.13 -2.55
C ARG A 111 -12.05 6.37 -1.35
N MET A 112 -10.83 5.91 -1.43
CA MET A 112 -10.10 5.25 -0.35
C MET A 112 -9.17 6.21 0.41
N GLY A 113 -9.06 7.48 -0.02
CA GLY A 113 -8.08 8.43 0.52
C GLY A 113 -6.62 8.07 0.17
N LEU A 114 -6.41 7.28 -0.88
CA LEU A 114 -5.10 6.77 -1.30
C LEU A 114 -4.60 7.41 -2.62
N ASP A 115 -5.25 8.46 -3.09
CA ASP A 115 -4.91 9.09 -4.37
C ASP A 115 -3.59 9.85 -4.33
N ARG A 116 -3.22 10.39 -3.17
CA ARG A 116 -1.96 11.12 -2.96
C ARG A 116 -0.84 10.23 -2.40
N ILE A 117 -1.15 8.98 -2.04
CA ILE A 117 -0.18 8.11 -1.38
C ILE A 117 0.96 7.73 -2.34
N ARG A 118 2.18 7.98 -1.93
CA ARG A 118 3.41 7.61 -2.65
C ARG A 118 3.91 6.25 -2.21
N ILE A 119 3.84 6.00 -0.91
CA ILE A 119 4.25 4.73 -0.32
C ILE A 119 3.41 4.45 0.91
N ALA A 120 3.06 3.20 1.09
CA ALA A 120 2.36 2.68 2.24
C ALA A 120 3.17 1.54 2.87
N TYR A 121 3.16 1.48 4.18
CA TYR A 121 3.89 0.47 4.94
C TYR A 121 2.93 -0.41 5.72
N SER A 122 3.21 -1.71 5.71
CA SER A 122 2.60 -2.70 6.60
C SER A 122 3.67 -3.30 7.49
N GLY A 123 3.38 -3.46 8.77
CA GLY A 123 4.32 -4.05 9.72
C GLY A 123 3.64 -4.51 11.01
N ALA A 124 4.43 -4.94 11.96
CA ALA A 124 4.02 -5.53 13.24
C ALA A 124 3.42 -6.95 13.14
N ALA A 125 3.01 -7.40 11.96
CA ALA A 125 2.60 -8.77 11.68
C ALA A 125 2.76 -9.06 10.18
N PRO A 126 2.85 -10.32 9.76
CA PRO A 126 2.87 -10.69 8.35
C PRO A 126 1.57 -10.28 7.65
N ILE A 127 1.68 -9.77 6.42
CA ILE A 127 0.53 -9.43 5.59
C ILE A 127 0.33 -10.50 4.51
N ALA A 128 -0.93 -10.82 4.20
CA ALA A 128 -1.22 -11.78 3.15
C ALA A 128 -0.70 -11.29 1.78
N PRO A 129 0.02 -12.12 1.02
CA PRO A 129 0.56 -11.75 -0.29
C PRO A 129 -0.49 -11.23 -1.27
N ASP A 130 -1.71 -11.75 -1.22
CA ASP A 130 -2.82 -11.33 -2.05
C ASP A 130 -3.24 -9.87 -1.78
N VAL A 131 -3.13 -9.41 -0.54
CA VAL A 131 -3.41 -8.02 -0.16
C VAL A 131 -2.34 -7.09 -0.75
N LEU A 132 -1.06 -7.45 -0.63
CA LEU A 132 0.04 -6.71 -1.27
C LEU A 132 -0.15 -6.66 -2.79
N HIS A 133 -0.47 -7.80 -3.40
CA HIS A 133 -0.72 -7.90 -4.83
C HIS A 133 -1.90 -7.03 -5.28
N TYR A 134 -2.99 -7.02 -4.49
CA TYR A 134 -4.15 -6.16 -4.76
C TYR A 134 -3.76 -4.67 -4.78
N PHE A 135 -3.05 -4.19 -3.74
CA PHE A 135 -2.65 -2.78 -3.67
C PHE A 135 -1.68 -2.40 -4.79
N GLN A 136 -0.71 -3.24 -5.11
CA GLN A 136 0.16 -3.05 -6.26
C GLN A 136 -0.62 -3.01 -7.58
N SER A 137 -1.66 -3.83 -7.71
CA SER A 137 -2.52 -3.88 -8.90
C SER A 137 -3.32 -2.60 -9.12
N ILE A 138 -3.73 -1.92 -8.05
CA ILE A 138 -4.42 -0.62 -8.14
C ILE A 138 -3.44 0.58 -8.15
N GLY A 139 -2.14 0.32 -8.16
CA GLY A 139 -1.08 1.34 -8.20
C GLY A 139 -0.85 2.05 -6.87
N VAL A 140 -1.00 1.33 -5.75
CA VAL A 140 -0.57 1.73 -4.42
C VAL A 140 0.66 0.91 -4.04
N ASN A 141 1.78 1.59 -3.77
CA ASN A 141 3.01 0.94 -3.34
C ASN A 141 2.92 0.57 -1.87
N LEU A 142 2.26 -0.55 -1.58
CA LEU A 142 2.24 -1.13 -0.25
C LEU A 142 3.44 -2.05 -0.08
N VAL A 143 4.28 -1.79 0.91
CA VAL A 143 5.48 -2.56 1.21
C VAL A 143 5.42 -3.10 2.63
N GLU A 144 6.02 -4.27 2.82
CA GLU A 144 6.13 -4.92 4.12
C GLU A 144 7.46 -4.56 4.77
N GLY A 145 7.41 -4.26 6.07
CA GLY A 145 8.58 -4.05 6.90
C GLY A 145 8.58 -4.99 8.10
N TYR A 146 9.76 -5.42 8.49
CA TYR A 146 9.99 -6.22 9.69
C TYR A 146 10.76 -5.41 10.72
N GLY A 147 10.39 -5.56 11.96
CA GLY A 147 11.09 -4.98 13.09
C GLY A 147 10.56 -5.48 14.41
N GLN A 148 11.31 -5.23 15.43
CA GLN A 148 10.99 -5.61 16.82
C GLN A 148 11.40 -4.49 17.77
N THR A 149 10.77 -4.46 18.94
CA THR A 149 11.02 -3.40 19.93
C THR A 149 12.46 -3.42 20.43
N GLU A 150 13.03 -4.60 20.58
CA GLU A 150 14.41 -4.84 21.01
C GLU A 150 15.43 -4.30 20.00
N GLY A 151 15.09 -4.28 18.72
CA GLY A 151 15.89 -3.71 17.63
C GLY A 151 15.58 -2.24 17.31
N THR A 152 14.97 -1.50 18.24
CA THR A 152 14.58 -0.09 18.07
C THR A 152 13.60 0.19 16.93
N GLY A 153 12.82 -0.79 16.52
CA GLY A 153 11.75 -0.60 15.53
C GLY A 153 11.99 -1.37 14.25
N VAL A 154 12.21 -0.67 13.13
CA VAL A 154 12.34 -1.32 11.81
C VAL A 154 13.76 -1.82 11.59
N THR A 155 13.89 -3.12 11.30
CA THR A 155 15.16 -3.78 10.99
C THR A 155 15.31 -4.02 9.48
N CYS A 156 14.24 -4.50 8.82
CA CYS A 156 14.23 -4.79 7.39
C CYS A 156 13.04 -4.09 6.73
N ILE A 157 13.23 -3.60 5.52
CA ILE A 157 12.15 -2.97 4.77
C ILE A 157 12.37 -3.15 3.26
N SER A 158 11.31 -3.48 2.55
CA SER A 158 11.31 -3.52 1.10
C SER A 158 11.39 -2.11 0.51
N LYS A 159 12.19 -1.93 -0.53
CA LYS A 159 12.19 -0.70 -1.32
C LYS A 159 10.97 -0.68 -2.23
N ALA A 160 10.40 0.51 -2.49
CA ALA A 160 9.20 0.68 -3.30
C ALA A 160 9.35 0.15 -4.75
N ASP A 161 10.57 0.15 -5.29
CA ASP A 161 10.93 -0.34 -6.62
C ASP A 161 11.33 -1.82 -6.66
N ARG A 162 11.51 -2.45 -5.48
CA ARG A 162 11.98 -3.82 -5.32
C ARG A 162 11.16 -4.58 -4.27
N VAL A 163 9.86 -4.60 -4.46
CA VAL A 163 8.94 -5.35 -3.59
C VAL A 163 8.88 -6.81 -4.06
N LYS A 164 9.13 -7.74 -3.15
CA LYS A 164 8.90 -9.17 -3.37
C LYS A 164 7.95 -9.67 -2.28
N PHE A 165 6.81 -10.21 -2.68
CA PHE A 165 5.80 -10.65 -1.72
C PHE A 165 6.29 -11.81 -0.85
N GLY A 166 5.90 -11.80 0.42
CA GLY A 166 6.38 -12.75 1.42
C GLY A 166 7.86 -12.54 1.81
N LYS A 167 8.42 -11.37 1.49
CA LYS A 167 9.76 -10.96 1.90
C LYS A 167 9.70 -9.54 2.45
N VAL A 168 10.32 -9.34 3.59
CA VAL A 168 10.38 -8.04 4.27
C VAL A 168 11.48 -7.10 3.74
N GLY A 169 12.23 -7.54 2.75
CA GLY A 169 13.31 -6.76 2.14
C GLY A 169 14.67 -6.90 2.83
N PRO A 170 15.67 -6.15 2.36
CA PRO A 170 17.00 -6.15 2.95
C PRO A 170 17.01 -5.44 4.31
N PRO A 171 18.03 -5.72 5.15
CA PRO A 171 18.24 -4.96 6.36
C PRO A 171 18.51 -3.49 6.06
N LEU A 172 18.11 -2.62 6.97
CA LEU A 172 18.45 -1.21 6.93
C LEU A 172 19.96 -1.01 7.09
N HIS A 173 20.45 0.12 6.60
CA HIS A 173 21.86 0.48 6.76
C HIS A 173 22.24 0.48 8.24
N GLY A 174 23.30 -0.26 8.58
CA GLY A 174 23.77 -0.43 9.97
C GLY A 174 23.09 -1.56 10.76
N ALA A 175 22.02 -2.19 10.23
CA ALA A 175 21.43 -3.38 10.84
C ALA A 175 22.12 -4.65 10.35
N GLN A 176 22.46 -5.54 11.27
CA GLN A 176 22.98 -6.88 10.97
C GLN A 176 21.89 -7.91 11.33
N VAL A 177 21.63 -8.81 10.41
CA VAL A 177 20.66 -9.91 10.59
C VAL A 177 21.40 -11.22 10.36
N PHE A 178 21.39 -12.06 11.38
CA PHE A 178 22.03 -13.37 11.40
C PHE A 178 20.99 -14.49 11.25
#